data_60b7355b8380163f042953429fc8e16e
#
_entry.id   60b7355b8380163f042953429fc8e16e
#
_cell.length_a   1.000
_cell.length_b   1.000
_cell.length_c   1.000
_cell.angle_alpha   90.00
_cell.angle_beta   90.00
_cell.angle_gamma   90.00
#
_symmetry.space_group_name_H-M   'P 1'
#
loop_
_entity.id
_entity.type
_entity.pdbx_description
1 polymer ?
#
loop_
_entity_poly.entity_id
_entity_poly.type
_entity_poly.pdbx_seq_one_letter_code
_entity_poly.pdbx_strand_id
1 'polypeptide(L)'
;PIEDSRMPGFHRLSPKERRKKLAEAANLDDDHLKAWESGTLDNDTADRMIENVVGTYALPIGVATNFVIDGEHYAIPFVVEEASVVAAASNMAKRCLSNGGFKSNNDDPIMIGQIQVVGLDDADSGAERVLSAKTQIIDMCNEVDPILVRFGGGCKDIEARPIETSSGPMLIVHLLVDCRDAMGANAVNTMAETVAPKIEELT
;
A
#
# COMPACT_ATOMS: atom_id res chain seq x y z
N PRO A 1 -12.65 8.93 10.65
CA PRO A 1 -12.81 10.38 10.82
C PRO A 1 -13.08 10.75 12.28
N ILE A 2 -12.77 11.99 12.66
CA ILE A 2 -13.08 12.58 13.96
C ILE A 2 -13.96 13.82 13.75
N GLU A 3 -14.65 14.31 14.80
CA GLU A 3 -15.56 15.46 14.63
C GLU A 3 -14.83 16.75 14.22
N ASP A 4 -13.71 17.04 14.86
CA ASP A 4 -12.88 18.22 14.56
C ASP A 4 -11.39 17.93 14.75
N SER A 5 -10.62 18.04 13.68
CA SER A 5 -9.17 17.85 13.69
C SER A 5 -8.40 19.05 14.25
N ARG A 6 -9.06 20.18 14.46
CA ARG A 6 -8.47 21.37 15.06
C ARG A 6 -8.35 21.17 16.57
N MET A 7 -7.13 21.07 17.05
CA MET A 7 -6.85 20.89 18.49
C MET A 7 -5.98 22.05 19.00
N PRO A 8 -6.57 23.24 19.21
CA PRO A 8 -5.78 24.39 19.68
C PRO A 8 -5.11 24.10 21.02
N GLY A 9 -3.82 24.45 21.11
CA GLY A 9 -3.03 24.23 22.33
C GLY A 9 -2.58 22.78 22.57
N PHE A 10 -2.85 21.82 21.66
CA PHE A 10 -2.50 20.40 21.81
C PHE A 10 -1.01 20.18 22.14
N HIS A 11 -0.12 20.93 21.51
CA HIS A 11 1.32 20.88 21.75
C HIS A 11 1.75 21.31 23.17
N ARG A 12 0.90 22.02 23.92
CA ARG A 12 1.18 22.48 25.28
C ARG A 12 0.77 21.47 26.36
N LEU A 13 -0.01 20.47 25.97
CA LEU A 13 -0.50 19.43 26.86
C LEU A 13 0.62 18.42 27.15
N SER A 14 0.57 17.77 28.31
CA SER A 14 1.39 16.60 28.61
C SER A 14 1.01 15.41 27.72
N PRO A 15 1.89 14.39 27.54
CA PRO A 15 1.55 13.19 26.75
C PRO A 15 0.26 12.50 27.24
N LYS A 16 0.03 12.44 28.55
CA LYS A 16 -1.18 11.87 29.13
C LYS A 16 -2.44 12.65 28.73
N GLU A 17 -2.39 13.97 28.82
CA GLU A 17 -3.50 14.84 28.43
C GLU A 17 -3.79 14.79 26.94
N ARG A 18 -2.72 14.70 26.10
CA ARG A 18 -2.87 14.53 24.64
C ARG A 18 -3.57 13.23 24.31
N ARG A 19 -3.17 12.10 24.94
CA ARG A 19 -3.83 10.79 24.76
C ARG A 19 -5.31 10.87 25.11
N LYS A 20 -5.64 11.46 26.27
CA LYS A 20 -7.03 11.60 26.68
C LYS A 20 -7.85 12.42 25.68
N LYS A 21 -7.34 13.59 25.28
CA LYS A 21 -8.01 14.47 24.31
C LYS A 21 -8.20 13.79 22.94
N LEU A 22 -7.22 13.02 22.50
CA LEU A 22 -7.31 12.27 21.24
C LEU A 22 -8.30 11.13 21.34
N ALA A 23 -8.32 10.40 22.45
CA ALA A 23 -9.28 9.34 22.72
C ALA A 23 -10.74 9.86 22.72
N GLU A 24 -10.97 10.99 23.37
CA GLU A 24 -12.28 11.66 23.35
C GLU A 24 -12.70 12.05 21.92
N ALA A 25 -11.79 12.67 21.15
CA ALA A 25 -12.08 13.10 19.78
C ALA A 25 -12.30 11.95 18.78
N ALA A 26 -11.65 10.81 19.00
CA ALA A 26 -11.70 9.65 18.12
C ALA A 26 -12.61 8.51 18.68
N ASN A 27 -13.27 8.73 19.82
CA ASN A 27 -14.09 7.75 20.51
C ASN A 27 -13.35 6.42 20.77
N LEU A 28 -12.11 6.52 21.29
CA LEU A 28 -11.28 5.37 21.64
C LEU A 28 -11.50 4.95 23.10
N ASP A 29 -11.44 3.67 23.36
CA ASP A 29 -11.58 3.09 24.69
C ASP A 29 -10.27 3.01 25.50
N ASP A 30 -10.35 2.52 26.72
CA ASP A 30 -9.21 2.39 27.64
C ASP A 30 -8.13 1.41 27.13
N ASP A 31 -8.50 0.42 26.32
CA ASP A 31 -7.53 -0.54 25.80
C ASP A 31 -6.65 0.09 24.71
N HIS A 32 -7.21 0.97 23.89
CA HIS A 32 -6.44 1.79 22.97
C HIS A 32 -5.48 2.73 23.72
N LEU A 33 -5.92 3.33 24.84
CA LEU A 33 -5.07 4.20 25.65
C LEU A 33 -3.89 3.44 26.30
N LYS A 34 -4.13 2.22 26.78
CA LYS A 34 -3.09 1.35 27.35
C LYS A 34 -2.03 1.00 26.29
N ALA A 35 -2.45 0.71 25.05
CA ALA A 35 -1.54 0.42 23.96
C ALA A 35 -0.53 1.56 23.72
N TRP A 36 -0.96 2.82 23.91
CA TRP A 36 -0.07 3.98 23.77
C TRP A 36 0.82 4.25 25.01
N GLU A 37 0.52 3.63 26.16
CA GLU A 37 1.30 3.87 27.40
C GLU A 37 2.53 2.97 27.51
N SER A 38 2.45 1.73 27.07
CA SER A 38 3.43 0.70 27.44
C SER A 38 4.33 0.20 26.32
N GLY A 39 4.08 0.57 25.06
CA GLY A 39 4.75 -0.11 23.93
C GLY A 39 4.40 -1.61 23.93
N THR A 40 3.64 -2.06 22.95
CA THR A 40 2.93 -3.34 23.03
C THR A 40 3.59 -4.49 22.29
N LEU A 41 4.72 -4.25 21.61
CA LEU A 41 5.43 -5.29 20.88
C LEU A 41 6.33 -6.09 21.80
N ASP A 42 5.89 -7.26 22.23
CA ASP A 42 6.70 -8.23 22.97
C ASP A 42 7.65 -9.03 22.05
N ASN A 43 8.66 -9.65 22.62
CA ASN A 43 9.66 -10.38 21.84
C ASN A 43 9.08 -11.59 21.10
N ASP A 44 8.09 -12.28 21.67
CA ASP A 44 7.48 -13.46 21.02
C ASP A 44 6.67 -13.05 19.79
N THR A 45 6.02 -11.90 19.83
CA THR A 45 5.34 -11.31 18.67
C THR A 45 6.36 -10.83 17.62
N ALA A 46 7.41 -10.15 18.05
CA ALA A 46 8.47 -9.68 17.16
C ALA A 46 9.16 -10.85 16.41
N ASP A 47 9.44 -11.95 17.10
CA ASP A 47 10.09 -13.15 16.53
C ASP A 47 9.24 -13.83 15.43
N ARG A 48 7.92 -13.64 15.48
CA ARG A 48 7.00 -14.07 14.40
C ARG A 48 6.90 -13.10 13.25
N MET A 49 7.39 -11.85 13.39
CA MET A 49 7.30 -10.82 12.38
C MET A 49 8.51 -10.78 11.45
N ILE A 50 9.70 -11.00 12.00
CA ILE A 50 10.97 -11.01 11.24
C ILE A 50 11.90 -12.08 11.77
N GLU A 51 12.91 -12.44 10.99
CA GLU A 51 13.93 -13.44 11.34
C GLU A 51 14.96 -12.87 12.32
N ASN A 52 15.56 -13.75 13.14
CA ASN A 52 16.73 -13.49 13.99
C ASN A 52 16.51 -12.34 15.00
N VAL A 53 15.32 -12.22 15.56
CA VAL A 53 14.97 -11.18 16.53
C VAL A 53 15.88 -11.25 17.76
N VAL A 54 16.45 -10.12 18.15
CA VAL A 54 17.25 -9.96 19.38
C VAL A 54 16.59 -8.98 20.37
N GLY A 55 15.50 -8.33 19.97
CA GLY A 55 14.78 -7.34 20.79
C GLY A 55 13.92 -6.43 19.94
N THR A 56 13.34 -5.42 20.57
CA THR A 56 12.51 -4.39 19.93
C THR A 56 13.13 -3.01 20.05
N TYR A 57 12.87 -2.14 19.09
CA TYR A 57 13.33 -0.76 19.08
C TYR A 57 12.15 0.21 19.09
N ALA A 58 12.07 1.08 20.07
CA ALA A 58 10.96 2.00 20.24
C ALA A 58 11.22 3.33 19.52
N LEU A 59 10.23 3.78 18.74
CA LEU A 59 10.19 5.12 18.13
C LEU A 59 9.04 5.95 18.74
N PRO A 60 9.22 7.29 18.84
CA PRO A 60 8.13 8.15 19.27
C PRO A 60 6.95 8.12 18.31
N ILE A 61 5.72 8.09 18.86
CA ILE A 61 4.50 8.30 18.09
C ILE A 61 3.92 9.68 18.43
N GLY A 62 3.75 10.51 17.41
CA GLY A 62 3.07 11.80 17.51
C GLY A 62 1.79 11.79 16.69
N VAL A 63 0.98 12.86 16.82
CA VAL A 63 -0.24 13.02 16.02
C VAL A 63 -0.26 14.40 15.39
N ALA A 64 -0.35 14.45 14.07
CA ALA A 64 -0.59 15.67 13.32
C ALA A 64 -2.08 16.00 13.32
N THR A 65 -2.36 17.30 13.52
CA THR A 65 -3.71 17.86 13.66
C THR A 65 -4.07 18.76 12.47
N ASN A 66 -5.30 19.27 12.43
CA ASN A 66 -5.83 20.19 11.41
C ASN A 66 -6.05 19.55 10.02
N PHE A 67 -5.93 18.25 9.86
CA PHE A 67 -6.21 17.61 8.59
C PHE A 67 -7.72 17.56 8.31
N VAL A 68 -8.08 18.10 7.16
CA VAL A 68 -9.38 17.87 6.51
C VAL A 68 -9.07 17.32 5.13
N ILE A 69 -9.59 16.13 4.84
CA ILE A 69 -9.39 15.42 3.57
C ILE A 69 -10.77 15.08 3.03
N ASP A 70 -11.07 15.55 1.83
CA ASP A 70 -12.36 15.36 1.16
C ASP A 70 -13.59 15.77 1.99
N GLY A 71 -13.38 16.77 2.87
CA GLY A 71 -14.42 17.33 3.74
C GLY A 71 -14.49 16.69 5.13
N GLU A 72 -13.76 15.60 5.38
CA GLU A 72 -13.73 14.92 6.67
C GLU A 72 -12.49 15.25 7.50
N HIS A 73 -12.64 15.30 8.81
CA HIS A 73 -11.56 15.62 9.75
C HIS A 73 -10.78 14.37 10.17
N TYR A 74 -9.45 14.48 10.19
CA TYR A 74 -8.56 13.39 10.59
C TYR A 74 -7.51 13.85 11.59
N ALA A 75 -7.14 12.96 12.53
CA ALA A 75 -5.94 13.02 13.33
C ALA A 75 -4.97 11.97 12.78
N ILE A 76 -3.81 12.39 12.27
CA ILE A 76 -2.89 11.52 11.53
C ILE A 76 -1.75 11.10 12.44
N PRO A 77 -1.58 9.80 12.76
CA PRO A 77 -0.44 9.31 13.53
C PRO A 77 0.85 9.35 12.70
N PHE A 78 1.95 9.72 13.36
CA PHE A 78 3.28 9.73 12.81
C PHE A 78 4.22 8.97 13.74
N VAL A 79 4.93 7.99 13.23
CA VAL A 79 6.06 7.36 13.91
C VAL A 79 7.33 7.95 13.31
N VAL A 80 8.05 8.74 14.08
CA VAL A 80 9.19 9.51 13.60
C VAL A 80 10.14 9.88 14.73
N GLU A 81 11.43 9.86 14.47
CA GLU A 81 12.49 10.23 15.40
C GLU A 81 12.90 11.71 15.28
N GLU A 82 12.57 12.37 14.18
CA GLU A 82 13.03 13.73 13.91
C GLU A 82 12.08 14.78 14.48
N ALA A 83 12.65 15.80 15.09
CA ALA A 83 11.90 16.95 15.56
C ALA A 83 11.30 17.76 14.40
N SER A 84 10.21 18.46 14.66
CA SER A 84 9.51 19.36 13.73
C SER A 84 8.67 18.71 12.64
N VAL A 85 8.82 17.43 12.28
CA VAL A 85 8.05 16.77 11.22
C VAL A 85 6.55 16.84 11.50
N VAL A 86 6.12 16.42 12.68
CA VAL A 86 4.69 16.45 13.08
C VAL A 86 4.16 17.89 13.16
N ALA A 87 4.99 18.82 13.63
CA ALA A 87 4.63 20.24 13.71
C ALA A 87 4.49 20.86 12.31
N ALA A 88 5.40 20.54 11.38
CA ALA A 88 5.35 21.00 10.00
C ALA A 88 4.11 20.47 9.27
N ALA A 89 3.80 19.17 9.41
CA ALA A 89 2.60 18.56 8.86
C ALA A 89 1.32 19.25 9.37
N SER A 90 1.22 19.43 10.69
CA SER A 90 0.08 20.11 11.31
C SER A 90 -0.06 21.57 10.89
N ASN A 91 1.06 22.27 10.70
CA ASN A 91 1.06 23.66 10.25
C ASN A 91 0.63 23.79 8.79
N MET A 92 1.12 22.90 7.91
CA MET A 92 0.70 22.89 6.52
C MET A 92 -0.79 22.53 6.40
N ALA A 93 -1.25 21.51 7.11
CA ALA A 93 -2.67 21.16 7.17
C ALA A 93 -3.54 22.36 7.60
N LYS A 94 -3.10 23.11 8.63
CA LYS A 94 -3.79 24.33 9.07
C LYS A 94 -3.89 25.38 7.99
N ARG A 95 -2.85 25.56 7.15
CA ARG A 95 -2.88 26.52 6.03
C ARG A 95 -3.87 26.12 4.95
N CYS A 96 -4.05 24.82 4.72
CA CYS A 96 -4.99 24.31 3.72
C CYS A 96 -6.47 24.46 4.14
N LEU A 97 -6.75 24.63 5.44
CA LEU A 97 -8.14 24.73 5.94
C LEU A 97 -8.96 25.86 5.30
N SER A 98 -8.34 27.01 4.98
CA SER A 98 -9.03 28.14 4.35
C SER A 98 -9.64 27.81 2.99
N ASN A 99 -9.10 26.79 2.32
CA ASN A 99 -9.54 26.30 1.01
C ASN A 99 -10.27 24.95 1.09
N GLY A 100 -10.76 24.56 2.29
CA GLY A 100 -11.51 23.33 2.50
C GLY A 100 -10.64 22.08 2.73
N GLY A 101 -9.34 22.25 3.02
CA GLY A 101 -8.42 21.14 3.28
C GLY A 101 -7.83 20.53 2.00
N PHE A 102 -7.53 19.25 2.06
CA PHE A 102 -6.98 18.48 0.95
C PHE A 102 -8.10 17.84 0.12
N LYS A 103 -7.82 17.64 -1.15
CA LYS A 103 -8.63 16.83 -2.06
C LYS A 103 -7.78 15.65 -2.51
N SER A 104 -8.35 14.46 -2.47
CA SER A 104 -7.67 13.24 -2.90
C SER A 104 -8.39 12.61 -4.09
N ASN A 105 -7.62 11.95 -4.93
CA ASN A 105 -8.07 10.98 -5.90
C ASN A 105 -7.02 9.87 -5.95
N ASN A 106 -7.44 8.67 -6.20
CA ASN A 106 -6.55 7.52 -6.32
C ASN A 106 -7.06 6.59 -7.42
N ASP A 107 -6.12 5.94 -8.07
CA ASP A 107 -6.41 4.83 -8.97
C ASP A 107 -6.77 3.57 -8.17
N ASP A 108 -7.30 2.56 -8.88
CA ASP A 108 -7.51 1.25 -8.30
C ASP A 108 -6.18 0.64 -7.81
N PRO A 109 -6.19 -0.23 -6.79
CA PRO A 109 -4.97 -0.81 -6.20
C PRO A 109 -4.35 -1.89 -7.12
N ILE A 110 -4.03 -1.49 -8.35
CA ILE A 110 -3.45 -2.38 -9.38
C ILE A 110 -1.93 -2.37 -9.27
N MET A 111 -1.37 -3.54 -8.99
CA MET A 111 0.06 -3.79 -9.09
C MET A 111 0.38 -4.46 -10.42
N ILE A 112 1.50 -4.07 -11.03
CA ILE A 112 1.94 -4.61 -12.32
C ILE A 112 2.99 -5.70 -12.09
N GLY A 113 2.66 -6.95 -12.45
CA GLY A 113 3.64 -8.01 -12.65
C GLY A 113 4.21 -7.90 -14.06
N GLN A 114 5.55 -7.93 -14.21
CA GLN A 114 6.19 -7.80 -15.50
C GLN A 114 6.95 -9.08 -15.86
N ILE A 115 6.67 -9.62 -17.03
CA ILE A 115 7.40 -10.74 -17.64
C ILE A 115 8.09 -10.21 -18.90
N GLN A 116 9.41 -10.38 -18.97
CA GLN A 116 10.20 -10.02 -20.13
C GLN A 116 10.51 -11.27 -20.95
N VAL A 117 10.11 -11.28 -22.20
CA VAL A 117 10.45 -12.33 -23.18
C VAL A 117 11.50 -11.79 -24.15
N VAL A 118 12.57 -12.53 -24.28
CA VAL A 118 13.73 -12.20 -25.12
C VAL A 118 14.03 -13.31 -26.11
N GLY A 119 14.82 -13.01 -27.15
CA GLY A 119 15.19 -14.00 -28.16
C GLY A 119 14.06 -14.33 -29.13
N LEU A 120 13.16 -13.39 -29.32
CA LEU A 120 12.04 -13.49 -30.28
C LEU A 120 12.48 -13.08 -31.67
N ASP A 121 11.96 -13.79 -32.68
CA ASP A 121 12.11 -13.37 -34.09
C ASP A 121 11.11 -12.24 -34.45
N ASP A 122 9.93 -12.25 -33.83
CA ASP A 122 8.84 -11.31 -34.09
C ASP A 122 8.04 -11.07 -32.81
N ALA A 123 8.30 -9.94 -32.15
CA ALA A 123 7.65 -9.56 -30.89
C ALA A 123 6.18 -9.14 -31.08
N ASP A 124 5.82 -8.57 -32.23
CA ASP A 124 4.43 -8.18 -32.53
C ASP A 124 3.53 -9.43 -32.65
N SER A 125 3.97 -10.42 -33.42
CA SER A 125 3.27 -11.70 -33.54
C SER A 125 3.18 -12.44 -32.19
N GLY A 126 4.24 -12.36 -31.35
CA GLY A 126 4.21 -12.86 -29.97
C GLY A 126 3.14 -12.18 -29.13
N ALA A 127 3.05 -10.86 -29.21
CA ALA A 127 2.05 -10.07 -28.49
C ALA A 127 0.61 -10.46 -28.90
N GLU A 128 0.36 -10.63 -30.19
CA GLU A 128 -0.97 -11.06 -30.68
C GLU A 128 -1.38 -12.44 -30.13
N ARG A 129 -0.43 -13.41 -30.08
CA ARG A 129 -0.70 -14.74 -29.51
C ARG A 129 -0.97 -14.68 -28.02
N VAL A 130 -0.19 -13.91 -27.25
CA VAL A 130 -0.42 -13.70 -25.81
C VAL A 130 -1.79 -13.08 -25.56
N LEU A 131 -2.14 -12.01 -26.28
CA LEU A 131 -3.45 -11.36 -26.14
C LEU A 131 -4.62 -12.26 -26.58
N SER A 132 -4.42 -13.12 -27.55
CA SER A 132 -5.43 -14.11 -27.94
C SER A 132 -5.69 -15.15 -26.85
N ALA A 133 -4.68 -15.46 -26.01
CA ALA A 133 -4.79 -16.36 -24.86
C ALA A 133 -5.10 -15.64 -23.53
N LYS A 134 -5.43 -14.35 -23.58
CA LYS A 134 -5.60 -13.48 -22.41
C LYS A 134 -6.48 -14.07 -21.32
N THR A 135 -7.67 -14.57 -21.67
CA THR A 135 -8.60 -15.16 -20.70
C THR A 135 -7.98 -16.36 -19.99
N GLN A 136 -7.32 -17.26 -20.74
CA GLN A 136 -6.66 -18.42 -20.16
C GLN A 136 -5.55 -18.02 -19.18
N ILE A 137 -4.74 -17.02 -19.53
CA ILE A 137 -3.64 -16.55 -18.67
C ILE A 137 -4.20 -15.89 -17.40
N ILE A 138 -5.27 -15.09 -17.49
CA ILE A 138 -5.96 -14.50 -16.34
C ILE A 138 -6.50 -15.58 -15.40
N ASP A 139 -7.13 -16.61 -15.94
CA ASP A 139 -7.65 -17.74 -15.15
C ASP A 139 -6.52 -18.46 -14.41
N MET A 140 -5.41 -18.76 -15.10
CA MET A 140 -4.21 -19.34 -14.47
C MET A 140 -3.65 -18.47 -13.35
N CYS A 141 -3.56 -17.14 -13.55
CA CYS A 141 -3.15 -16.20 -12.48
C CYS A 141 -4.09 -16.30 -11.27
N ASN A 142 -5.38 -16.32 -11.49
CA ASN A 142 -6.39 -16.30 -10.45
C ASN A 142 -6.50 -17.62 -9.66
N GLU A 143 -6.09 -18.74 -10.26
CA GLU A 143 -5.97 -20.03 -9.56
C GLU A 143 -4.83 -20.03 -8.51
N VAL A 144 -3.84 -19.15 -8.65
CA VAL A 144 -2.69 -19.03 -7.71
C VAL A 144 -3.13 -18.54 -6.34
N ASP A 145 -4.02 -17.56 -6.28
CA ASP A 145 -4.49 -16.95 -5.02
C ASP A 145 -6.03 -16.84 -4.97
N PRO A 146 -6.73 -17.95 -4.68
CA PRO A 146 -8.18 -17.96 -4.57
C PRO A 146 -8.71 -17.05 -3.45
N ILE A 147 -7.88 -16.78 -2.43
CA ILE A 147 -8.26 -15.92 -1.30
C ILE A 147 -8.35 -14.47 -1.77
N LEU A 148 -7.34 -14.00 -2.49
CA LEU A 148 -7.33 -12.67 -3.07
C LEU A 148 -8.53 -12.47 -4.01
N VAL A 149 -8.80 -13.43 -4.87
CA VAL A 149 -9.94 -13.42 -5.80
C VAL A 149 -11.27 -13.37 -5.04
N ARG A 150 -11.44 -14.16 -3.97
CA ARG A 150 -12.63 -14.16 -3.13
C ARG A 150 -12.92 -12.78 -2.52
N PHE A 151 -11.89 -12.00 -2.20
CA PHE A 151 -12.03 -10.63 -1.70
C PHE A 151 -12.15 -9.58 -2.81
N GLY A 152 -12.34 -9.99 -4.06
CA GLY A 152 -12.56 -9.11 -5.21
C GLY A 152 -11.27 -8.64 -5.89
N GLY A 153 -10.10 -9.11 -5.44
CA GLY A 153 -8.80 -8.89 -6.07
C GLY A 153 -8.52 -9.84 -7.24
N GLY A 154 -7.23 -10.12 -7.50
CA GLY A 154 -6.73 -11.00 -8.55
C GLY A 154 -6.33 -10.29 -9.83
N CYS A 155 -5.86 -11.06 -10.82
CA CYS A 155 -5.48 -10.55 -12.13
C CYS A 155 -6.73 -10.06 -12.88
N LYS A 156 -6.70 -8.79 -13.29
CA LYS A 156 -7.84 -8.14 -13.96
C LYS A 156 -7.63 -7.99 -15.46
N ASP A 157 -6.38 -7.82 -15.85
CA ASP A 157 -6.07 -7.59 -17.26
C ASP A 157 -4.63 -7.99 -17.59
N ILE A 158 -4.31 -8.08 -18.88
CA ILE A 158 -2.99 -8.34 -19.44
C ILE A 158 -2.74 -7.36 -20.55
N GLU A 159 -1.54 -6.78 -20.56
CA GLU A 159 -1.00 -5.99 -21.65
C GLU A 159 0.22 -6.70 -22.24
N ALA A 160 0.37 -6.66 -23.53
CA ALA A 160 1.53 -7.16 -24.25
C ALA A 160 2.14 -6.01 -25.06
N ARG A 161 3.41 -5.68 -24.79
CA ARG A 161 4.11 -4.51 -25.34
C ARG A 161 5.37 -4.96 -26.06
N PRO A 162 5.34 -5.08 -27.40
CA PRO A 162 6.55 -5.28 -28.18
C PRO A 162 7.42 -4.02 -28.11
N ILE A 163 8.71 -4.19 -27.88
CA ILE A 163 9.70 -3.11 -27.86
C ILE A 163 10.96 -3.49 -28.63
N GLU A 164 11.52 -2.52 -29.34
CA GLU A 164 12.84 -2.66 -29.99
C GLU A 164 13.95 -2.16 -29.04
N THR A 165 14.98 -2.95 -28.88
CA THR A 165 16.12 -2.60 -28.03
C THR A 165 17.44 -2.81 -28.76
N SER A 166 18.55 -2.29 -28.21
CA SER A 166 19.90 -2.54 -28.71
C SER A 166 20.29 -4.03 -28.68
N SER A 167 19.60 -4.86 -27.91
CA SER A 167 19.82 -6.31 -27.79
C SER A 167 18.83 -7.13 -28.64
N GLY A 168 18.05 -6.48 -29.49
CA GLY A 168 17.02 -7.09 -30.33
C GLY A 168 15.58 -6.85 -29.81
N PRO A 169 14.59 -7.40 -30.51
CA PRO A 169 13.19 -7.29 -30.10
C PRO A 169 12.92 -8.01 -28.80
N MET A 170 12.03 -7.41 -27.99
CA MET A 170 11.56 -7.97 -26.74
C MET A 170 10.04 -7.82 -26.63
N LEU A 171 9.40 -8.76 -25.96
CA LEU A 171 8.00 -8.63 -25.58
C LEU A 171 7.90 -8.45 -24.05
N ILE A 172 7.29 -7.36 -23.63
CA ILE A 172 6.99 -7.11 -22.21
C ILE A 172 5.53 -7.42 -21.97
N VAL A 173 5.26 -8.43 -21.15
CA VAL A 173 3.89 -8.79 -20.75
C VAL A 173 3.66 -8.27 -19.34
N HIS A 174 2.62 -7.45 -19.16
CA HIS A 174 2.17 -6.95 -17.88
C HIS A 174 0.93 -7.72 -17.42
N LEU A 175 0.98 -8.22 -16.19
CA LEU A 175 -0.16 -8.73 -15.44
C LEU A 175 -0.69 -7.59 -14.57
N LEU A 176 -1.92 -7.17 -14.78
CA LEU A 176 -2.56 -6.11 -14.01
C LEU A 176 -3.35 -6.74 -12.87
N VAL A 177 -2.76 -6.73 -11.67
CA VAL A 177 -3.28 -7.46 -10.50
C VAL A 177 -3.83 -6.50 -9.46
N ASP A 178 -5.12 -6.62 -9.16
CA ASP A 178 -5.74 -5.95 -8.04
C ASP A 178 -5.34 -6.67 -6.74
N CYS A 179 -4.48 -6.04 -5.96
CA CYS A 179 -3.94 -6.60 -4.72
C CYS A 179 -4.78 -6.25 -3.48
N ARG A 180 -5.83 -5.44 -3.61
CA ARG A 180 -6.60 -4.94 -2.46
C ARG A 180 -5.67 -4.38 -1.38
N ASP A 181 -5.91 -4.75 -0.12
CA ASP A 181 -5.09 -4.32 1.03
C ASP A 181 -3.86 -5.22 1.27
N ALA A 182 -3.62 -6.22 0.41
CA ALA A 182 -2.43 -7.04 0.51
C ALA A 182 -1.17 -6.27 0.12
N MET A 183 -0.02 -6.63 0.68
CA MET A 183 1.28 -6.13 0.22
C MET A 183 1.56 -6.45 -1.27
N GLY A 184 0.98 -7.51 -1.78
CA GLY A 184 0.86 -7.84 -3.19
C GLY A 184 2.10 -8.43 -3.87
N ALA A 185 3.31 -8.11 -3.43
CA ALA A 185 4.53 -8.52 -4.11
C ALA A 185 4.64 -10.04 -4.31
N ASN A 186 4.36 -10.84 -3.28
CA ASN A 186 4.41 -12.30 -3.38
C ASN A 186 3.33 -12.85 -4.32
N ALA A 187 2.09 -12.35 -4.22
CA ALA A 187 1.00 -12.78 -5.09
C ALA A 187 1.33 -12.50 -6.57
N VAL A 188 1.78 -11.29 -6.87
CA VAL A 188 2.16 -10.86 -8.23
C VAL A 188 3.34 -11.67 -8.77
N ASN A 189 4.38 -11.90 -7.96
CA ASN A 189 5.53 -12.71 -8.37
C ASN A 189 5.12 -14.16 -8.64
N THR A 190 4.33 -14.76 -7.75
CA THR A 190 3.86 -16.15 -7.94
C THR A 190 2.99 -16.27 -9.19
N MET A 191 2.12 -15.30 -9.46
CA MET A 191 1.34 -15.26 -10.71
C MET A 191 2.25 -15.18 -11.93
N ALA A 192 3.22 -14.25 -11.91
CA ALA A 192 4.16 -14.09 -13.02
C ALA A 192 4.97 -15.36 -13.29
N GLU A 193 5.52 -15.98 -12.25
CA GLU A 193 6.27 -17.24 -12.36
C GLU A 193 5.39 -18.40 -12.88
N THR A 194 4.13 -18.46 -12.44
CA THR A 194 3.20 -19.52 -12.84
C THR A 194 2.84 -19.43 -14.32
N VAL A 195 2.65 -18.23 -14.86
CA VAL A 195 2.22 -18.05 -16.26
C VAL A 195 3.39 -17.87 -17.23
N ALA A 196 4.60 -17.60 -16.73
CA ALA A 196 5.78 -17.41 -17.60
C ALA A 196 6.02 -18.57 -18.58
N PRO A 197 5.95 -19.86 -18.18
CA PRO A 197 6.10 -20.98 -19.13
C PRO A 197 5.03 -21.00 -20.22
N LYS A 198 3.81 -20.57 -19.90
CA LYS A 198 2.74 -20.47 -20.89
C LYS A 198 2.96 -19.34 -21.88
N ILE A 199 3.47 -18.21 -21.38
CA ILE A 199 3.83 -17.08 -22.25
C ILE A 199 5.00 -17.47 -23.17
N GLU A 200 6.00 -18.17 -22.66
CA GLU A 200 7.12 -18.69 -23.45
C GLU A 200 6.65 -19.67 -24.54
N GLU A 201 5.69 -20.56 -24.24
CA GLU A 201 5.10 -21.46 -25.23
C GLU A 201 4.37 -20.70 -26.37
N LEU A 202 3.75 -19.57 -26.04
CA LEU A 202 2.98 -18.76 -26.98
C LEU A 202 3.86 -17.85 -27.85
N THR A 203 5.05 -17.53 -27.41
CA THR A 203 5.91 -16.53 -28.07
C THR A 203 7.06 -17.16 -28.84
#